data_74e9e9371b8cf951e82734744914f092
#
_entry.id   74e9e9371b8cf951e82734744914f092
#
_cell.length_a   1.000
_cell.length_b   1.000
_cell.length_c   1.000
_cell.angle_alpha   90.00
_cell.angle_beta   90.00
_cell.angle_gamma   90.00
#
_symmetry.space_group_name_H-M   'P 1'
#
loop_
_entity.id
_entity.type
_entity.pdbx_description
1 polymer ?
#
loop_
_entity_poly.entity_id
_entity_poly.type
_entity_poly.pdbx_seq_one_letter_code
_entity_poly.pdbx_strand_id
1 'polypeptide(L)'
;MKLSLSYKLSLFMLIAVLLLAACSSPQTSQVQQPAEPAATEEPASGEITVYTAIEDDQIAVYLPLFEAQYPNIKVNIVRDSTGIITAKLLAEKDNPQADVVWGVSASSLLIADQMGMLEPYAPAGLEKIRPNFRDDRNPPHWVGIDVYFSAFCVNTVELQAKNLPMPTSWADLLKPEYKGLVVMPNPNSSGTGYLSVSAILQLKGEEEGWKYLDALHENIGIYTHSGSKPCKMAGAGETVIGISFDYRAIKQRADGQPIEPVFPSEGSGWEVEANALIKKANIKPAARIFLDWAISPEVMEKYAASFPVTAAETSVPIPEGYPADPVAQLIKNDLNWAAANRERILNEWLKRYDAKSEAK
;
A
#
# COMPACT_ATOMS: atom_id res chain seq x y z
N MET A 1 1.82 18.42 67.10
CA MET A 1 0.88 18.09 68.22
C MET A 1 0.39 16.72 67.97
N LYS A 2 1.01 15.79 68.59
CA LYS A 2 0.56 14.80 69.62
C LYS A 2 -0.43 13.78 69.05
N LEU A 3 0.00 12.57 68.91
CA LEU A 3 -0.09 11.34 69.77
C LEU A 3 -1.39 10.60 69.49
N SER A 4 -1.54 9.33 69.47
CA SER A 4 -0.77 8.14 69.86
C SER A 4 -1.68 6.93 69.71
N LEU A 5 -1.17 5.81 69.39
CA LEU A 5 -0.91 4.63 70.21
C LEU A 5 -2.17 3.78 70.46
N SER A 6 -2.26 2.57 70.17
CA SER A 6 -1.54 1.36 70.55
C SER A 6 -2.52 0.20 70.90
N TYR A 7 -2.06 -1.04 70.66
CA TYR A 7 -2.23 -2.32 71.43
C TYR A 7 -3.61 -2.99 71.42
N LYS A 8 -3.80 -4.30 71.29
CA LYS A 8 -3.12 -5.53 71.82
C LYS A 8 -3.71 -6.75 71.10
N LEU A 9 -3.03 -7.69 70.59
CA LEU A 9 -2.44 -8.94 71.11
C LEU A 9 -3.23 -9.68 72.20
N SER A 10 -3.70 -10.90 71.84
CA SER A 10 -3.87 -12.08 72.71
C SER A 10 -4.34 -13.27 71.88
N LEU A 11 -3.55 -14.19 71.54
CA LEU A 11 -3.07 -15.45 72.05
C LEU A 11 -4.09 -16.18 72.92
N PHE A 12 -4.67 -17.34 72.40
CA PHE A 12 -5.02 -18.49 73.21
C PHE A 12 -4.80 -19.80 72.42
N MET A 13 -3.93 -20.59 72.98
CA MET A 13 -3.51 -21.93 72.59
C MET A 13 -4.20 -22.88 73.56
N LEU A 14 -4.78 -24.02 73.14
CA LEU A 14 -4.93 -25.27 73.86
C LEU A 14 -5.47 -26.37 72.95
N ILE A 15 -4.68 -27.28 72.49
CA ILE A 15 -4.29 -28.63 72.96
C ILE A 15 -5.45 -29.69 72.92
N ALA A 16 -5.23 -30.64 72.01
CA ALA A 16 -5.26 -32.09 72.05
C ALA A 16 -6.62 -32.80 72.08
N VAL A 17 -6.83 -33.81 71.30
CA VAL A 17 -6.60 -35.23 71.55
C VAL A 17 -7.03 -36.10 70.37
N LEU A 18 -6.19 -37.08 70.03
CA LEU A 18 -6.38 -38.13 69.04
C LEU A 18 -7.67 -38.95 69.28
N LEU A 19 -8.37 -39.30 68.21
CA LEU A 19 -9.06 -40.58 68.06
C LEU A 19 -8.96 -41.08 66.63
N LEU A 20 -8.18 -42.13 66.45
CA LEU A 20 -8.12 -42.96 65.24
C LEU A 20 -9.47 -43.70 65.07
N ALA A 21 -10.14 -43.43 63.98
CA ALA A 21 -11.15 -44.32 63.44
C ALA A 21 -10.89 -44.55 61.97
N ALA A 22 -10.40 -45.73 61.66
CA ALA A 22 -10.27 -46.19 60.27
C ALA A 22 -11.67 -46.41 59.69
N CYS A 23 -11.99 -45.64 58.68
CA CYS A 23 -13.06 -45.92 57.72
C CYS A 23 -12.50 -46.05 56.37
N SER A 24 -12.36 -47.23 55.83
CA SER A 24 -12.09 -47.57 54.44
C SER A 24 -13.20 -46.99 53.56
N SER A 25 -12.90 -45.99 52.84
CA SER A 25 -13.74 -45.49 51.72
C SER A 25 -13.40 -46.28 50.47
N PRO A 26 -14.39 -46.70 49.67
CA PRO A 26 -14.11 -47.38 48.41
C PRO A 26 -13.46 -46.41 47.44
N GLN A 27 -12.33 -46.82 46.85
CA GLN A 27 -11.70 -46.13 45.69
C GLN A 27 -12.71 -46.14 44.55
N THR A 28 -13.31 -44.97 44.28
CA THR A 28 -14.03 -44.73 43.05
C THR A 28 -12.95 -44.60 41.97
N SER A 29 -12.81 -45.62 41.13
CA SER A 29 -12.03 -45.55 39.90
C SER A 29 -12.56 -44.41 39.07
N GLN A 30 -11.80 -43.31 38.98
CA GLN A 30 -12.05 -42.30 37.96
C GLN A 30 -11.87 -42.99 36.61
N VAL A 31 -12.96 -43.24 35.93
CA VAL A 31 -12.98 -43.55 34.50
C VAL A 31 -12.42 -42.31 33.84
N GLN A 32 -11.18 -42.39 33.35
CA GLN A 32 -10.64 -41.40 32.45
C GLN A 32 -11.57 -41.34 31.22
N GLN A 33 -12.32 -40.25 31.12
CA GLN A 33 -13.04 -39.93 29.92
C GLN A 33 -12.01 -39.86 28.78
N PRO A 34 -12.21 -40.57 27.65
CA PRO A 34 -11.32 -40.48 26.53
C PRO A 34 -11.23 -38.98 26.15
N ALA A 35 -10.01 -38.46 26.00
CA ALA A 35 -9.80 -37.14 25.46
C ALA A 35 -10.55 -37.06 24.11
N GLU A 36 -11.50 -36.15 24.02
CA GLU A 36 -12.18 -35.83 22.75
C GLU A 36 -11.08 -35.52 21.73
N PRO A 37 -11.08 -36.17 20.56
CA PRO A 37 -10.08 -35.87 19.55
C PRO A 37 -10.13 -34.36 19.30
N ALA A 38 -8.98 -33.66 19.39
CA ALA A 38 -8.88 -32.28 19.00
C ALA A 38 -9.54 -32.15 17.61
N ALA A 39 -10.57 -31.33 17.52
CA ALA A 39 -11.23 -31.07 16.26
C ALA A 39 -10.11 -30.64 15.26
N THR A 40 -9.87 -31.48 14.28
CA THR A 40 -9.02 -31.09 13.15
C THR A 40 -9.75 -29.94 12.48
N GLU A 41 -9.26 -28.72 12.67
CA GLU A 41 -9.78 -27.56 11.91
C GLU A 41 -9.71 -27.91 10.42
N GLU A 42 -10.86 -27.88 9.76
CA GLU A 42 -10.90 -28.11 8.32
C GLU A 42 -10.00 -27.06 7.65
N PRO A 43 -9.20 -27.44 6.64
CA PRO A 43 -8.34 -26.48 5.94
C PRO A 43 -9.17 -25.30 5.42
N ALA A 44 -8.69 -24.09 5.64
CA ALA A 44 -9.35 -22.88 5.16
C ALA A 44 -9.63 -22.97 3.66
N SER A 45 -10.87 -22.73 3.25
CA SER A 45 -11.32 -22.89 1.87
C SER A 45 -12.26 -21.75 1.47
N GLY A 46 -12.44 -21.55 0.18
CA GLY A 46 -13.37 -20.57 -0.35
C GLY A 46 -12.89 -19.92 -1.64
N GLU A 47 -13.63 -18.91 -2.07
CA GLU A 47 -13.34 -18.11 -3.26
C GLU A 47 -13.51 -16.63 -2.92
N ILE A 48 -12.50 -15.81 -3.23
CA ILE A 48 -12.51 -14.37 -3.01
C ILE A 48 -12.21 -13.62 -4.29
N THR A 49 -12.73 -12.38 -4.38
CA THR A 49 -12.41 -11.42 -5.44
C THR A 49 -11.56 -10.32 -4.84
N VAL A 50 -10.36 -10.13 -5.38
CA VAL A 50 -9.36 -9.16 -4.93
C VAL A 50 -9.19 -8.11 -6.02
N TYR A 51 -9.46 -6.84 -5.66
CA TYR A 51 -9.18 -5.69 -6.52
C TYR A 51 -7.80 -5.15 -6.20
N THR A 52 -6.98 -4.91 -7.22
CA THR A 52 -5.60 -4.50 -7.02
C THR A 52 -5.10 -3.54 -8.11
N ALA A 53 -4.14 -2.69 -7.73
CA ALA A 53 -3.35 -1.88 -8.65
C ALA A 53 -1.88 -2.32 -8.73
N ILE A 54 -1.49 -3.35 -7.99
CA ILE A 54 -0.17 -3.96 -8.05
C ILE A 54 0.12 -4.40 -9.49
N GLU A 55 1.36 -4.23 -9.95
CA GLU A 55 1.75 -4.60 -11.30
C GLU A 55 1.72 -6.13 -11.50
N ASP A 56 1.42 -6.60 -12.72
CA ASP A 56 1.27 -8.02 -13.04
C ASP A 56 2.54 -8.82 -12.74
N ASP A 57 3.72 -8.23 -12.97
CA ASP A 57 5.01 -8.85 -12.68
C ASP A 57 5.27 -9.00 -11.16
N GLN A 58 4.71 -8.13 -10.33
CA GLN A 58 4.74 -8.23 -8.87
C GLN A 58 3.72 -9.27 -8.37
N ILE A 59 2.49 -9.25 -8.90
CA ILE A 59 1.47 -10.26 -8.58
C ILE A 59 1.99 -11.66 -8.86
N ALA A 60 2.70 -11.86 -9.97
CA ALA A 60 3.30 -13.14 -10.34
C ALA A 60 4.37 -13.64 -9.34
N VAL A 61 4.93 -12.74 -8.53
CA VAL A 61 5.87 -13.09 -7.45
C VAL A 61 5.14 -13.32 -6.12
N TYR A 62 4.13 -12.51 -5.81
CA TYR A 62 3.50 -12.51 -4.48
C TYR A 62 2.40 -13.56 -4.36
N LEU A 63 1.46 -13.62 -5.32
CA LEU A 63 0.27 -14.47 -5.22
C LEU A 63 0.57 -15.96 -5.08
N PRO A 64 1.60 -16.53 -5.77
CA PRO A 64 1.95 -17.94 -5.59
C PRO A 64 2.32 -18.33 -4.15
N LEU A 65 2.79 -17.39 -3.33
CA LEU A 65 3.07 -17.65 -1.91
C LEU A 65 1.77 -17.89 -1.13
N PHE A 66 0.73 -17.11 -1.42
CA PHE A 66 -0.59 -17.30 -0.84
C PHE A 66 -1.19 -18.64 -1.28
N GLU A 67 -1.17 -18.93 -2.58
CA GLU A 67 -1.75 -20.14 -3.15
C GLU A 67 -1.06 -21.41 -2.63
N ALA A 68 0.26 -21.37 -2.40
CA ALA A 68 1.00 -22.47 -1.80
C ALA A 68 0.61 -22.69 -0.32
N GLN A 69 0.37 -21.63 0.43
CA GLN A 69 -0.01 -21.69 1.84
C GLN A 69 -1.49 -22.05 2.03
N TYR A 70 -2.36 -21.60 1.13
CA TYR A 70 -3.82 -21.78 1.20
C TYR A 70 -4.39 -22.37 -0.08
N PRO A 71 -4.03 -23.61 -0.45
CA PRO A 71 -4.36 -24.18 -1.77
C PRO A 71 -5.87 -24.39 -2.01
N ASN A 72 -6.69 -24.33 -0.95
CA ASN A 72 -8.15 -24.47 -1.04
C ASN A 72 -8.87 -23.11 -1.11
N ILE A 73 -8.14 -22.00 -1.14
CA ILE A 73 -8.70 -20.66 -1.35
C ILE A 73 -8.39 -20.21 -2.77
N LYS A 74 -9.44 -20.07 -3.57
CA LYS A 74 -9.31 -19.52 -4.93
C LYS A 74 -9.34 -17.98 -4.88
N VAL A 75 -8.35 -17.34 -5.49
CA VAL A 75 -8.25 -15.89 -5.59
C VAL A 75 -8.54 -15.44 -7.01
N ASN A 76 -9.59 -14.64 -7.19
CA ASN A 76 -9.90 -14.01 -8.47
C ASN A 76 -9.37 -12.58 -8.46
N ILE A 77 -8.31 -12.33 -9.18
CA ILE A 77 -7.69 -11.01 -9.31
C ILE A 77 -8.45 -10.18 -10.36
N VAL A 78 -8.83 -8.96 -9.95
CA VAL A 78 -9.28 -7.91 -10.85
C VAL A 78 -8.27 -6.77 -10.76
N ARG A 79 -7.42 -6.69 -11.77
CA ARG A 79 -6.29 -5.76 -11.81
C ARG A 79 -6.56 -4.63 -12.82
N ASP A 80 -6.36 -3.39 -12.40
CA ASP A 80 -6.23 -2.21 -13.26
C ASP A 80 -5.46 -1.11 -12.51
N SER A 81 -5.21 0.01 -13.15
CA SER A 81 -4.60 1.18 -12.52
C SER A 81 -5.49 1.74 -11.40
N THR A 82 -4.86 2.33 -10.37
CA THR A 82 -5.54 2.78 -9.13
C THR A 82 -6.79 3.64 -9.40
N GLY A 83 -6.74 4.55 -10.37
CA GLY A 83 -7.89 5.41 -10.67
C GLY A 83 -9.09 4.62 -11.19
N ILE A 84 -8.85 3.60 -12.01
CA ILE A 84 -9.90 2.72 -12.55
C ILE A 84 -10.46 1.82 -11.45
N ILE A 85 -9.60 1.21 -10.63
CA ILE A 85 -10.02 0.40 -9.48
C ILE A 85 -10.85 1.26 -8.51
N THR A 86 -10.42 2.50 -8.23
CA THR A 86 -11.17 3.43 -7.38
C THR A 86 -12.56 3.72 -7.96
N ALA A 87 -12.63 4.09 -9.24
CA ALA A 87 -13.90 4.38 -9.90
C ALA A 87 -14.84 3.16 -9.90
N LYS A 88 -14.28 1.95 -10.12
CA LYS A 88 -15.03 0.69 -10.07
C LYS A 88 -15.58 0.42 -8.67
N LEU A 89 -14.75 0.55 -7.65
CA LEU A 89 -15.20 0.41 -6.24
C LEU A 89 -16.35 1.35 -5.94
N LEU A 90 -16.20 2.65 -6.25
CA LEU A 90 -17.22 3.66 -5.97
C LEU A 90 -18.52 3.42 -6.73
N ALA A 91 -18.44 2.94 -7.96
CA ALA A 91 -19.62 2.58 -8.75
C ALA A 91 -20.38 1.37 -8.17
N GLU A 92 -19.68 0.49 -7.46
CA GLU A 92 -20.25 -0.73 -6.87
C GLU A 92 -20.64 -0.55 -5.39
N LYS A 93 -20.64 0.68 -4.84
CA LYS A 93 -20.86 0.94 -3.41
C LYS A 93 -22.11 0.27 -2.84
N ASP A 94 -23.19 0.20 -3.59
CA ASP A 94 -24.47 -0.38 -3.16
C ASP A 94 -24.52 -1.91 -3.35
N ASN A 95 -23.59 -2.47 -4.13
CA ASN A 95 -23.47 -3.91 -4.39
C ASN A 95 -22.00 -4.30 -4.64
N PRO A 96 -21.12 -4.25 -3.63
CA PRO A 96 -19.69 -4.49 -3.79
C PRO A 96 -19.37 -5.88 -4.32
N GLN A 97 -18.57 -5.95 -5.38
CA GLN A 97 -18.11 -7.21 -5.97
C GLN A 97 -16.79 -7.69 -5.33
N ALA A 98 -15.88 -6.76 -5.04
CA ALA A 98 -14.63 -7.09 -4.35
C ALA A 98 -14.88 -7.59 -2.92
N ASP A 99 -14.10 -8.55 -2.47
CA ASP A 99 -14.02 -8.97 -1.06
C ASP A 99 -12.87 -8.24 -0.35
N VAL A 100 -11.78 -8.03 -1.07
CA VAL A 100 -10.55 -7.40 -0.59
C VAL A 100 -10.05 -6.39 -1.62
N VAL A 101 -9.47 -5.31 -1.14
CA VAL A 101 -8.56 -4.47 -1.90
C VAL A 101 -7.14 -4.76 -1.44
N TRP A 102 -6.22 -4.94 -2.40
CA TRP A 102 -4.81 -5.27 -2.15
C TRP A 102 -3.91 -4.34 -2.96
N GLY A 103 -3.05 -3.55 -2.30
CA GLY A 103 -2.09 -2.67 -2.94
C GLY A 103 -2.74 -1.60 -3.83
N VAL A 104 -3.66 -0.82 -3.26
CA VAL A 104 -4.23 0.38 -3.89
C VAL A 104 -3.84 1.59 -3.05
N SER A 105 -3.65 2.75 -3.67
CA SER A 105 -3.29 3.98 -2.95
C SER A 105 -4.18 4.24 -1.73
N ALA A 106 -3.58 4.53 -0.58
CA ALA A 106 -4.29 4.84 0.65
C ALA A 106 -5.24 6.04 0.48
N SER A 107 -4.86 7.06 -0.32
CA SER A 107 -5.74 8.18 -0.64
C SER A 107 -7.05 7.75 -1.32
N SER A 108 -7.03 6.67 -2.11
CA SER A 108 -8.24 6.06 -2.71
C SER A 108 -9.07 5.30 -1.68
N LEU A 109 -8.41 4.59 -0.76
CA LEU A 109 -9.11 3.90 0.34
C LEU A 109 -9.74 4.87 1.32
N LEU A 110 -9.13 6.03 1.57
CA LEU A 110 -9.73 7.10 2.38
C LEU A 110 -11.06 7.59 1.78
N ILE A 111 -11.18 7.68 0.44
CA ILE A 111 -12.45 8.03 -0.22
C ILE A 111 -13.48 6.92 -0.04
N ALA A 112 -13.11 5.67 -0.28
CA ALA A 112 -14.00 4.53 -0.08
C ALA A 112 -14.47 4.41 1.38
N ASP A 113 -13.59 4.71 2.32
CA ASP A 113 -13.90 4.74 3.75
C ASP A 113 -14.89 5.84 4.13
N GLN A 114 -14.70 7.06 3.62
CA GLN A 114 -15.66 8.17 3.81
C GLN A 114 -17.06 7.82 3.29
N MET A 115 -17.16 6.94 2.31
CA MET A 115 -18.43 6.43 1.78
C MET A 115 -18.95 5.19 2.55
N GLY A 116 -18.28 4.77 3.63
CA GLY A 116 -18.67 3.65 4.49
C GLY A 116 -18.52 2.28 3.83
N MET A 117 -17.63 2.15 2.85
CA MET A 117 -17.42 0.93 2.06
C MET A 117 -16.41 -0.04 2.68
N LEU A 118 -15.62 0.40 3.65
CA LEU A 118 -14.60 -0.43 4.29
C LEU A 118 -15.11 -1.04 5.61
N GLU A 119 -14.76 -2.29 5.83
CA GLU A 119 -15.02 -3.02 7.07
C GLU A 119 -13.82 -2.92 8.00
N PRO A 120 -13.99 -2.50 9.26
CA PRO A 120 -12.90 -2.49 10.23
C PRO A 120 -12.33 -3.89 10.43
N TYR A 121 -11.02 -4.05 10.26
CA TYR A 121 -10.35 -5.33 10.47
C TYR A 121 -8.92 -5.12 10.93
N ALA A 122 -8.53 -5.81 12.01
CA ALA A 122 -7.16 -5.86 12.49
C ALA A 122 -6.50 -7.17 12.02
N PRO A 123 -5.72 -7.17 10.92
CA PRO A 123 -5.05 -8.38 10.47
C PRO A 123 -4.04 -8.90 11.49
N ALA A 124 -3.81 -10.22 11.50
CA ALA A 124 -2.77 -10.83 12.31
C ALA A 124 -1.39 -10.23 11.95
N GLY A 125 -0.63 -9.81 12.97
CA GLY A 125 0.65 -9.13 12.77
C GLY A 125 0.55 -7.59 12.62
N LEU A 126 -0.64 -7.00 12.80
CA LEU A 126 -0.86 -5.55 12.73
C LEU A 126 0.08 -4.74 13.64
N GLU A 127 0.49 -5.32 14.78
CA GLU A 127 1.42 -4.69 15.73
C GLU A 127 2.81 -4.45 15.16
N LYS A 128 3.20 -5.14 14.08
CA LYS A 128 4.46 -4.96 13.35
C LYS A 128 4.40 -3.83 12.33
N ILE A 129 3.19 -3.41 11.96
CA ILE A 129 2.99 -2.31 11.00
C ILE A 129 3.17 -0.97 11.72
N ARG A 130 4.05 -0.14 11.19
CA ARG A 130 4.33 1.19 11.73
C ARG A 130 3.05 2.05 11.73
N PRO A 131 2.80 2.85 12.80
CA PRO A 131 1.54 3.59 12.96
C PRO A 131 1.18 4.52 11.78
N ASN A 132 2.17 5.13 11.13
CA ASN A 132 1.95 6.01 9.99
C ASN A 132 1.63 5.29 8.66
N PHE A 133 1.60 3.95 8.67
CA PHE A 133 1.23 3.11 7.53
C PHE A 133 -0.12 2.43 7.71
N ARG A 134 -0.95 2.88 8.63
CA ARG A 134 -2.28 2.33 8.83
C ARG A 134 -3.23 3.41 9.32
N ASP A 135 -4.49 3.14 9.18
CA ASP A 135 -5.56 3.92 9.81
C ASP A 135 -5.36 3.97 11.34
N ASP A 136 -5.58 5.12 11.93
CA ASP A 136 -5.37 5.38 13.37
C ASP A 136 -6.47 4.80 14.26
N ARG A 137 -7.59 4.36 13.69
CA ARG A 137 -8.70 3.70 14.41
C ARG A 137 -8.32 2.29 14.86
N ASN A 138 -9.05 1.76 15.81
CA ASN A 138 -8.89 0.39 16.30
C ASN A 138 -10.25 -0.33 16.36
N PRO A 139 -10.51 -1.32 15.48
CA PRO A 139 -9.64 -1.81 14.42
C PRO A 139 -9.52 -0.82 13.25
N PRO A 140 -8.40 -0.86 12.50
CA PRO A 140 -8.18 0.01 11.35
C PRO A 140 -9.09 -0.37 10.18
N HIS A 141 -9.38 0.59 9.30
CA HIS A 141 -10.15 0.35 8.07
C HIS A 141 -9.25 0.06 6.88
N TRP A 142 -7.97 0.43 6.94
CA TRP A 142 -6.96 0.09 5.94
C TRP A 142 -5.59 -0.10 6.60
N VAL A 143 -4.75 -0.90 5.96
CA VAL A 143 -3.38 -1.20 6.40
C VAL A 143 -2.43 -1.15 5.21
N GLY A 144 -1.39 -0.33 5.30
CA GLY A 144 -0.37 -0.19 4.26
C GLY A 144 0.60 -1.35 4.21
N ILE A 145 1.25 -1.48 3.05
CA ILE A 145 2.27 -2.49 2.79
C ILE A 145 3.63 -1.88 2.44
N ASP A 146 3.64 -0.83 1.60
CA ASP A 146 4.84 -0.11 1.19
C ASP A 146 4.53 1.32 0.75
N VAL A 147 5.57 2.05 0.34
CA VAL A 147 5.48 3.37 -0.29
C VAL A 147 6.07 3.29 -1.68
N TYR A 148 5.32 3.76 -2.67
CA TYR A 148 5.85 4.08 -3.98
C TYR A 148 5.89 5.60 -4.18
N PHE A 149 6.85 6.07 -4.98
CA PHE A 149 7.05 7.50 -5.17
C PHE A 149 7.46 7.84 -6.60
N SER A 150 7.22 9.09 -7.00
CA SER A 150 7.49 9.53 -8.37
C SER A 150 8.98 9.51 -8.70
N ALA A 151 9.28 9.04 -9.92
CA ALA A 151 10.60 9.04 -10.51
C ALA A 151 10.49 9.29 -12.02
N PHE A 152 11.56 9.78 -12.64
CA PHE A 152 11.65 9.88 -14.08
C PHE A 152 12.42 8.67 -14.62
N CYS A 153 11.92 8.10 -15.69
CA CYS A 153 12.60 7.09 -16.50
C CYS A 153 13.21 7.81 -17.70
N VAL A 154 14.52 8.05 -17.67
CA VAL A 154 15.20 8.78 -18.74
C VAL A 154 15.93 7.78 -19.62
N ASN A 155 15.56 7.70 -20.91
CA ASN A 155 16.28 6.89 -21.87
C ASN A 155 17.61 7.57 -22.23
N THR A 156 18.71 6.96 -21.81
CA THR A 156 20.07 7.51 -22.00
C THR A 156 20.53 7.51 -23.44
N VAL A 157 20.08 6.56 -24.26
CA VAL A 157 20.40 6.47 -25.69
C VAL A 157 19.69 7.59 -26.47
N GLU A 158 18.37 7.74 -26.26
CA GLU A 158 17.60 8.79 -26.91
C GLU A 158 18.03 10.20 -26.46
N LEU A 159 18.34 10.35 -25.16
CA LEU A 159 18.88 11.60 -24.62
C LEU A 159 20.17 12.01 -25.32
N GLN A 160 21.11 11.06 -25.43
CA GLN A 160 22.40 11.29 -26.09
C GLN A 160 22.24 11.56 -27.60
N ALA A 161 21.40 10.77 -28.28
CA ALA A 161 21.15 10.94 -29.73
C ALA A 161 20.58 12.32 -30.07
N LYS A 162 19.81 12.93 -29.15
CA LYS A 162 19.24 14.27 -29.32
C LYS A 162 20.09 15.38 -28.68
N ASN A 163 21.26 15.02 -28.11
CA ASN A 163 22.15 15.95 -27.40
C ASN A 163 21.44 16.79 -26.34
N LEU A 164 20.58 16.11 -25.54
CA LEU A 164 19.81 16.72 -24.46
C LEU A 164 20.54 16.57 -23.11
N PRO A 165 20.42 17.55 -22.20
CA PRO A 165 20.91 17.41 -20.83
C PRO A 165 20.11 16.36 -20.07
N MET A 166 20.71 15.74 -19.03
CA MET A 166 19.98 14.88 -18.09
C MET A 166 19.13 15.76 -17.16
N PRO A 167 17.80 15.57 -17.10
CA PRO A 167 16.99 16.27 -16.11
C PRO A 167 17.30 15.72 -14.71
N THR A 168 17.37 16.60 -13.71
CA THR A 168 17.64 16.24 -12.30
C THR A 168 16.57 16.78 -11.34
N SER A 169 15.63 17.54 -11.87
CA SER A 169 14.62 18.26 -11.08
C SER A 169 13.29 18.33 -11.83
N TRP A 170 12.21 18.57 -11.09
CA TRP A 170 10.92 18.91 -11.70
C TRP A 170 11.05 20.18 -12.59
N ALA A 171 11.84 21.16 -12.13
CA ALA A 171 12.05 22.38 -12.89
C ALA A 171 12.73 22.13 -14.25
N ASP A 172 13.63 21.15 -14.33
CA ASP A 172 14.30 20.81 -15.59
C ASP A 172 13.32 20.35 -16.67
N LEU A 173 12.22 19.67 -16.28
CA LEU A 173 11.21 19.18 -17.23
C LEU A 173 10.47 20.31 -17.99
N LEU A 174 10.61 21.57 -17.56
CA LEU A 174 10.03 22.74 -18.21
C LEU A 174 10.92 23.29 -19.33
N LYS A 175 12.14 22.82 -19.49
CA LYS A 175 13.07 23.29 -20.50
C LYS A 175 12.50 23.03 -21.91
N PRO A 176 12.57 24.03 -22.82
CA PRO A 176 11.93 23.92 -24.12
C PRO A 176 12.50 22.81 -25.01
N GLU A 177 13.74 22.38 -24.75
CA GLU A 177 14.38 21.27 -25.47
C GLU A 177 13.69 19.94 -25.27
N TYR A 178 12.85 19.78 -24.21
CA TYR A 178 12.07 18.56 -23.98
C TYR A 178 10.67 18.60 -24.60
N LYS A 179 10.36 19.61 -25.40
CA LYS A 179 9.01 19.75 -26.00
C LYS A 179 8.57 18.51 -26.76
N GLY A 180 7.47 17.92 -26.29
CA GLY A 180 6.89 16.69 -26.86
C GLY A 180 7.66 15.40 -26.53
N LEU A 181 8.72 15.47 -25.71
CA LEU A 181 9.58 14.33 -25.34
C LEU A 181 9.32 13.78 -23.96
N VAL A 182 8.37 14.35 -23.23
CA VAL A 182 7.96 13.88 -21.90
C VAL A 182 6.62 13.17 -22.01
N VAL A 183 6.51 12.01 -21.38
CA VAL A 183 5.25 11.25 -21.24
C VAL A 183 4.91 11.14 -19.76
N MET A 184 3.63 11.31 -19.42
CA MET A 184 3.16 11.29 -18.04
C MET A 184 1.87 10.47 -17.94
N PRO A 185 1.59 9.79 -16.81
CA PRO A 185 0.31 9.10 -16.63
C PRO A 185 -0.84 10.09 -16.45
N ASN A 186 -2.02 9.76 -16.99
CA ASN A 186 -3.25 10.50 -16.77
C ASN A 186 -3.73 10.30 -15.31
N PRO A 187 -3.93 11.36 -14.52
CA PRO A 187 -4.31 11.26 -13.11
C PRO A 187 -5.71 10.69 -12.87
N ASN A 188 -6.58 10.69 -13.89
CA ASN A 188 -7.92 10.12 -13.77
C ASN A 188 -7.91 8.59 -13.77
N SER A 189 -7.01 7.98 -14.55
CA SER A 189 -6.87 6.52 -14.61
C SER A 189 -5.75 5.98 -13.72
N SER A 190 -4.67 6.73 -13.53
CA SER A 190 -3.45 6.29 -12.85
C SER A 190 -3.27 6.89 -11.46
N GLY A 191 -2.99 6.04 -10.46
CA GLY A 191 -2.56 6.49 -9.13
C GLY A 191 -1.25 7.27 -9.19
N THR A 192 -0.29 6.83 -10.00
CA THR A 192 0.98 7.56 -10.23
C THR A 192 0.74 8.92 -10.89
N GLY A 193 -0.21 9.02 -11.81
CA GLY A 193 -0.60 10.29 -12.40
C GLY A 193 -1.19 11.23 -11.36
N TYR A 194 -2.13 10.73 -10.53
CA TYR A 194 -2.72 11.52 -9.46
C TYR A 194 -1.70 11.93 -8.39
N LEU A 195 -0.86 11.01 -7.96
CA LEU A 195 0.27 11.24 -7.07
C LEU A 195 1.15 12.40 -7.58
N SER A 196 1.54 12.37 -8.87
CA SER A 196 2.42 13.40 -9.45
C SER A 196 1.76 14.78 -9.45
N VAL A 197 0.47 14.87 -9.84
CA VAL A 197 -0.28 16.14 -9.83
C VAL A 197 -0.46 16.64 -8.40
N SER A 198 -0.95 15.81 -7.50
CA SER A 198 -1.17 16.14 -6.09
C SER A 198 0.11 16.61 -5.40
N ALA A 199 1.22 15.92 -5.66
CA ALA A 199 2.53 16.27 -5.10
C ALA A 199 3.03 17.64 -5.60
N ILE A 200 2.89 17.94 -6.87
CA ILE A 200 3.27 19.25 -7.42
C ILE A 200 2.44 20.38 -6.77
N LEU A 201 1.13 20.15 -6.59
CA LEU A 201 0.26 21.13 -5.93
C LEU A 201 0.63 21.33 -4.45
N GLN A 202 1.01 20.27 -3.75
CA GLN A 202 1.44 20.37 -2.36
C GLN A 202 2.85 20.97 -2.20
N LEU A 203 3.76 20.62 -3.10
CA LEU A 203 5.14 21.11 -3.08
C LEU A 203 5.25 22.62 -3.37
N LYS A 204 4.47 23.09 -4.35
CA LYS A 204 4.56 24.47 -4.86
C LYS A 204 3.43 25.38 -4.34
N GLY A 205 2.39 24.81 -3.70
CA GLY A 205 1.11 25.47 -3.49
C GLY A 205 0.23 25.43 -4.76
N GLU A 206 -1.09 25.56 -4.60
CA GLU A 206 -2.03 25.30 -5.71
C GLU A 206 -1.81 26.24 -6.91
N GLU A 207 -1.66 27.54 -6.68
CA GLU A 207 -1.53 28.51 -7.78
C GLU A 207 -0.26 28.26 -8.60
N GLU A 208 0.88 28.16 -7.97
CA GLU A 208 2.15 27.91 -8.64
C GLU A 208 2.25 26.48 -9.17
N GLY A 209 1.61 25.52 -8.49
CA GLY A 209 1.51 24.15 -8.96
C GLY A 209 0.75 24.02 -10.28
N TRP A 210 -0.37 24.70 -10.43
CA TRP A 210 -1.10 24.73 -11.71
C TRP A 210 -0.32 25.46 -12.80
N LYS A 211 0.35 26.58 -12.50
CA LYS A 211 1.25 27.24 -13.45
C LYS A 211 2.38 26.32 -13.92
N TYR A 212 2.96 25.56 -13.00
CA TYR A 212 3.96 24.56 -13.33
C TYR A 212 3.40 23.48 -14.27
N LEU A 213 2.20 22.93 -13.95
CA LEU A 213 1.56 21.90 -14.77
C LEU A 213 1.16 22.43 -16.16
N ASP A 214 0.74 23.69 -16.29
CA ASP A 214 0.50 24.35 -17.57
C ASP A 214 1.78 24.40 -18.41
N ALA A 215 2.90 24.78 -17.80
CA ALA A 215 4.20 24.82 -18.47
C ALA A 215 4.71 23.41 -18.84
N LEU A 216 4.55 22.44 -17.94
CA LEU A 216 4.91 21.04 -18.18
C LEU A 216 4.10 20.45 -19.35
N HIS A 217 2.82 20.79 -19.45
CA HIS A 217 1.92 20.33 -20.51
C HIS A 217 2.46 20.64 -21.91
N GLU A 218 3.18 21.76 -22.08
CA GLU A 218 3.82 22.09 -23.37
C GLU A 218 4.84 21.03 -23.80
N ASN A 219 5.53 20.42 -22.82
CA ASN A 219 6.54 19.39 -23.04
C ASN A 219 5.99 17.96 -23.07
N ILE A 220 4.74 17.77 -22.61
CA ILE A 220 4.09 16.47 -22.67
C ILE A 220 3.70 16.13 -24.11
N GLY A 221 4.12 14.95 -24.56
CA GLY A 221 3.68 14.36 -25.82
C GLY A 221 2.31 13.66 -25.68
N ILE A 222 2.13 12.86 -24.63
CA ILE A 222 0.90 12.12 -24.37
C ILE A 222 0.75 11.84 -22.88
N TYR A 223 -0.50 11.78 -22.39
CA TYR A 223 -0.86 11.25 -21.08
C TYR A 223 -1.37 9.82 -21.20
N THR A 224 -0.69 8.88 -20.56
CA THR A 224 -0.95 7.44 -20.68
C THR A 224 -1.97 6.94 -19.65
N HIS A 225 -2.63 5.82 -19.96
CA HIS A 225 -3.61 5.19 -19.08
C HIS A 225 -2.99 4.71 -17.75
N SER A 226 -1.84 4.01 -17.81
CA SER A 226 -1.21 3.41 -16.63
C SER A 226 0.03 4.15 -16.15
N GLY A 227 0.35 4.03 -14.86
CA GLY A 227 1.52 4.64 -14.23
C GLY A 227 2.86 4.08 -14.73
N SER A 228 2.90 2.83 -15.13
CA SER A 228 4.10 2.16 -15.62
C SER A 228 4.39 2.39 -17.12
N LYS A 229 3.38 2.74 -17.92
CA LYS A 229 3.52 2.89 -19.37
C LYS A 229 4.53 3.96 -19.79
N PRO A 230 4.63 5.15 -19.17
CA PRO A 230 5.63 6.14 -19.55
C PRO A 230 7.06 5.60 -19.46
N CYS A 231 7.36 4.84 -18.40
CA CYS A 231 8.68 4.21 -18.24
C CYS A 231 8.93 3.11 -19.27
N LYS A 232 7.91 2.29 -19.58
CA LYS A 232 8.00 1.26 -20.62
C LYS A 232 8.22 1.90 -22.00
N MET A 233 7.55 2.99 -22.31
CA MET A 233 7.76 3.76 -23.55
C MET A 233 9.18 4.33 -23.62
N ALA A 234 9.68 4.89 -22.51
CA ALA A 234 11.06 5.34 -22.44
C ALA A 234 12.04 4.19 -22.65
N GLY A 235 11.85 3.04 -21.99
CA GLY A 235 12.67 1.84 -22.18
C GLY A 235 12.70 1.35 -23.62
N ALA A 236 11.59 1.41 -24.32
CA ALA A 236 11.46 1.03 -25.72
C ALA A 236 12.01 2.10 -26.71
N GLY A 237 12.42 3.28 -26.25
CA GLY A 237 12.88 4.39 -27.10
C GLY A 237 11.76 5.16 -27.80
N GLU A 238 10.51 5.00 -27.37
CA GLU A 238 9.37 5.72 -27.92
C GLU A 238 9.26 7.16 -27.39
N THR A 239 9.91 7.44 -26.27
CA THR A 239 10.06 8.76 -25.66
C THR A 239 11.41 8.90 -24.97
N VAL A 240 11.84 10.13 -24.72
CA VAL A 240 13.09 10.39 -23.97
C VAL A 240 12.87 10.28 -22.46
N ILE A 241 11.76 10.83 -21.96
CA ILE A 241 11.49 10.95 -20.53
C ILE A 241 10.08 10.43 -20.24
N GLY A 242 9.99 9.46 -19.35
CA GLY A 242 8.73 9.00 -18.78
C GLY A 242 8.62 9.40 -17.32
N ILE A 243 7.63 10.22 -16.95
CA ILE A 243 7.27 10.42 -15.55
C ILE A 243 6.52 9.15 -15.10
N SER A 244 7.04 8.49 -14.08
CA SER A 244 6.52 7.20 -13.62
C SER A 244 6.76 7.07 -12.10
N PHE A 245 6.99 5.88 -11.62
CA PHE A 245 7.27 5.61 -10.21
C PHE A 245 8.54 4.77 -10.05
N ASP A 246 9.08 4.82 -8.86
CA ASP A 246 10.37 4.28 -8.46
C ASP A 246 10.60 2.82 -8.86
N TYR A 247 9.73 1.89 -8.42
CA TYR A 247 9.86 0.47 -8.77
C TYR A 247 9.99 0.26 -10.28
N ARG A 248 9.15 0.94 -11.09
CA ARG A 248 9.17 0.73 -12.55
C ARG A 248 10.45 1.27 -13.17
N ALA A 249 10.97 2.39 -12.67
CA ALA A 249 12.23 2.96 -13.15
C ALA A 249 13.42 2.01 -12.84
N ILE A 250 13.50 1.53 -11.60
CA ILE A 250 14.53 0.60 -11.15
C ILE A 250 14.43 -0.74 -11.91
N LYS A 251 13.22 -1.28 -12.06
CA LYS A 251 12.98 -2.54 -12.75
C LYS A 251 13.39 -2.49 -14.23
N GLN A 252 13.03 -1.41 -14.95
CA GLN A 252 13.43 -1.25 -16.36
C GLN A 252 14.96 -1.22 -16.51
N ARG A 253 15.66 -0.52 -15.62
CA ARG A 253 17.13 -0.51 -15.60
C ARG A 253 17.69 -1.89 -15.29
N ALA A 254 17.16 -2.59 -14.28
CA ALA A 254 17.59 -3.94 -13.90
C ALA A 254 17.35 -4.97 -15.03
N ASP A 255 16.31 -4.77 -15.83
CA ASP A 255 16.02 -5.59 -17.02
C ASP A 255 16.91 -5.25 -18.23
N GLY A 256 17.91 -4.37 -18.06
CA GLY A 256 18.87 -4.01 -19.10
C GLY A 256 18.38 -2.98 -20.11
N GLN A 257 17.24 -2.31 -19.84
CA GLN A 257 16.79 -1.19 -20.68
C GLN A 257 17.71 0.02 -20.47
N PRO A 258 17.88 0.89 -21.48
CA PRO A 258 18.76 2.05 -21.39
C PRO A 258 18.11 3.18 -20.56
N ILE A 259 17.63 2.84 -19.36
CA ILE A 259 16.94 3.75 -18.46
C ILE A 259 17.87 4.17 -17.32
N GLU A 260 17.99 5.49 -17.11
CA GLU A 260 18.47 6.06 -15.87
C GLU A 260 17.27 6.48 -15.02
N PRO A 261 17.07 5.86 -13.83
CA PRO A 261 16.11 6.33 -12.85
C PRO A 261 16.55 7.66 -12.27
N VAL A 262 15.72 8.69 -12.39
CA VAL A 262 16.00 10.01 -11.84
C VAL A 262 14.96 10.35 -10.77
N PHE A 263 15.45 10.65 -9.58
CA PHE A 263 14.66 11.12 -8.45
C PHE A 263 14.83 12.65 -8.36
N PRO A 264 13.76 13.44 -8.53
CA PRO A 264 13.88 14.90 -8.64
C PRO A 264 14.43 15.52 -7.36
N SER A 265 15.34 16.48 -7.52
CA SER A 265 16.05 17.14 -6.43
C SER A 265 15.16 17.91 -5.45
N GLU A 266 13.98 18.36 -5.89
CA GLU A 266 12.98 19.01 -5.04
C GLU A 266 12.21 18.01 -4.16
N GLY A 267 12.38 16.72 -4.41
CA GLY A 267 11.70 15.61 -3.75
C GLY A 267 10.64 14.94 -4.61
N SER A 268 10.35 13.70 -4.26
CA SER A 268 9.36 12.86 -4.91
C SER A 268 8.04 12.89 -4.18
N GLY A 269 6.95 13.08 -4.91
CA GLY A 269 5.62 12.76 -4.40
C GLY A 269 5.51 11.27 -4.11
N TRP A 270 4.74 10.90 -3.11
CA TRP A 270 4.63 9.51 -2.67
C TRP A 270 3.22 9.14 -2.25
N GLU A 271 2.96 7.84 -2.23
CA GLU A 271 1.68 7.27 -1.80
C GLU A 271 1.96 5.94 -1.07
N VAL A 272 1.06 5.54 -0.20
CA VAL A 272 1.10 4.23 0.45
C VAL A 272 0.27 3.25 -0.37
N GLU A 273 0.84 2.11 -0.77
CA GLU A 273 0.04 0.97 -1.18
C GLU A 273 -0.60 0.34 0.06
N ALA A 274 -1.91 0.14 0.02
CA ALA A 274 -2.66 -0.30 1.18
C ALA A 274 -3.73 -1.34 0.84
N ASN A 275 -4.11 -2.09 1.86
CA ASN A 275 -5.09 -3.17 1.82
C ASN A 275 -6.31 -2.79 2.65
N ALA A 276 -7.48 -3.27 2.25
CA ALA A 276 -8.72 -3.09 2.99
C ALA A 276 -9.68 -4.26 2.80
N LEU A 277 -10.46 -4.52 3.84
CA LEU A 277 -11.60 -5.43 3.78
C LEU A 277 -12.83 -4.67 3.29
N ILE A 278 -13.51 -5.18 2.28
CA ILE A 278 -14.71 -4.53 1.75
C ILE A 278 -15.92 -4.91 2.60
N LYS A 279 -16.69 -3.91 3.00
CA LYS A 279 -17.90 -4.08 3.79
C LYS A 279 -19.01 -4.75 2.97
N LYS A 280 -19.47 -5.90 3.44
CA LYS A 280 -20.56 -6.69 2.83
C LYS A 280 -21.45 -7.29 3.90
N ALA A 281 -22.67 -7.69 3.54
CA ALA A 281 -23.57 -8.40 4.43
C ALA A 281 -22.96 -9.73 4.92
N ASN A 282 -22.21 -10.41 4.04
CA ASN A 282 -21.53 -11.68 4.36
C ASN A 282 -20.04 -11.55 4.00
N ILE A 283 -19.22 -11.37 5.02
CA ILE A 283 -17.76 -11.32 4.86
C ILE A 283 -17.19 -12.73 4.89
N LYS A 284 -16.51 -13.11 3.83
CA LYS A 284 -15.91 -14.45 3.70
C LYS A 284 -14.70 -14.59 4.62
N PRO A 285 -14.57 -15.68 5.38
CA PRO A 285 -13.37 -15.94 6.21
C PRO A 285 -12.06 -15.87 5.39
N ALA A 286 -12.07 -16.38 4.15
CA ALA A 286 -10.94 -16.33 3.25
C ALA A 286 -10.44 -14.93 2.94
N ALA A 287 -11.30 -13.89 2.97
CA ALA A 287 -10.90 -12.49 2.78
C ALA A 287 -10.02 -12.00 3.95
N ARG A 288 -10.34 -12.39 5.18
CA ARG A 288 -9.52 -12.07 6.37
C ARG A 288 -8.18 -12.78 6.32
N ILE A 289 -8.19 -14.08 5.98
CA ILE A 289 -6.96 -14.87 5.79
C ILE A 289 -6.04 -14.24 4.76
N PHE A 290 -6.59 -13.73 3.65
CA PHE A 290 -5.80 -13.03 2.64
C PHE A 290 -5.17 -11.75 3.19
N LEU A 291 -5.89 -10.97 3.99
CA LEU A 291 -5.36 -9.75 4.60
C LEU A 291 -4.31 -10.02 5.67
N ASP A 292 -4.46 -11.09 6.46
CA ASP A 292 -3.45 -11.54 7.43
C ASP A 292 -2.16 -11.93 6.70
N TRP A 293 -2.28 -12.70 5.61
CA TRP A 293 -1.15 -13.08 4.77
C TRP A 293 -0.49 -11.86 4.13
N ALA A 294 -1.28 -10.91 3.60
CA ALA A 294 -0.78 -9.75 2.86
C ALA A 294 0.11 -8.80 3.67
N ILE A 295 0.09 -8.89 5.00
CA ILE A 295 1.00 -8.16 5.90
C ILE A 295 1.95 -9.07 6.69
N SER A 296 2.00 -10.37 6.34
CA SER A 296 2.90 -11.30 7.00
C SER A 296 4.37 -10.94 6.76
N PRO A 297 5.28 -11.31 7.68
CA PRO A 297 6.71 -11.00 7.52
C PRO A 297 7.31 -11.53 6.22
N GLU A 298 6.90 -12.71 5.78
CA GLU A 298 7.38 -13.31 4.54
C GLU A 298 7.02 -12.47 3.31
N VAL A 299 5.79 -11.97 3.26
CA VAL A 299 5.30 -11.17 2.14
C VAL A 299 5.89 -9.76 2.20
N MET A 300 6.06 -9.18 3.40
CA MET A 300 6.73 -7.88 3.59
C MET A 300 8.16 -7.89 3.03
N GLU A 301 8.91 -9.00 3.16
CA GLU A 301 10.24 -9.13 2.54
C GLU A 301 10.17 -9.16 1.01
N LYS A 302 9.06 -9.64 0.43
CA LYS A 302 8.86 -9.57 -1.03
C LYS A 302 8.56 -8.15 -1.51
N TYR A 303 7.74 -7.40 -0.75
CA TYR A 303 7.54 -5.97 -1.04
C TYR A 303 8.86 -5.19 -0.91
N ALA A 304 9.66 -5.46 0.12
CA ALA A 304 10.96 -4.81 0.32
C ALA A 304 11.97 -5.09 -0.81
N ALA A 305 11.85 -6.20 -1.52
CA ALA A 305 12.66 -6.47 -2.71
C ALA A 305 12.31 -5.54 -3.90
N SER A 306 11.15 -4.89 -3.86
CA SER A 306 10.67 -3.95 -4.87
C SER A 306 10.73 -2.50 -4.41
N PHE A 307 10.42 -2.25 -3.14
CA PHE A 307 10.27 -0.90 -2.58
C PHE A 307 11.20 -0.67 -1.38
N PRO A 308 11.89 0.48 -1.32
CA PRO A 308 12.86 0.75 -0.25
C PRO A 308 12.20 1.14 1.07
N VAL A 309 10.90 1.46 1.06
CA VAL A 309 10.14 1.86 2.25
C VAL A 309 8.91 0.97 2.37
N THR A 310 8.92 0.07 3.35
CA THR A 310 7.82 -0.87 3.63
C THR A 310 7.10 -0.51 4.93
N ALA A 311 5.88 -0.99 5.11
CA ALA A 311 5.06 -0.69 6.29
C ALA A 311 5.55 -1.37 7.57
N ALA A 312 6.29 -2.47 7.46
CA ALA A 312 6.98 -3.13 8.56
C ALA A 312 8.50 -3.10 8.33
N GLU A 313 9.28 -3.31 9.37
CA GLU A 313 10.72 -3.52 9.23
C GLU A 313 11.00 -4.86 8.55
N THR A 314 11.99 -4.89 7.67
CA THR A 314 12.45 -6.08 6.93
C THR A 314 13.96 -6.20 6.99
N SER A 315 14.48 -7.39 6.68
CA SER A 315 15.92 -7.64 6.58
C SER A 315 16.50 -7.37 5.19
N VAL A 316 15.64 -7.08 4.21
CA VAL A 316 16.03 -6.86 2.82
C VAL A 316 16.74 -5.50 2.69
N PRO A 317 17.92 -5.44 2.11
CA PRO A 317 18.59 -4.17 1.85
C PRO A 317 17.84 -3.34 0.80
N ILE A 318 18.03 -2.02 0.84
CA ILE A 318 17.51 -1.11 -0.19
C ILE A 318 17.96 -1.62 -1.57
N PRO A 319 17.04 -1.84 -2.53
CA PRO A 319 17.42 -2.31 -3.86
C PRO A 319 18.38 -1.35 -4.56
N GLU A 320 19.24 -1.89 -5.41
CA GLU A 320 20.23 -1.08 -6.15
C GLU A 320 19.56 -0.04 -7.05
N GLY A 321 20.09 1.18 -7.04
CA GLY A 321 19.63 2.28 -7.88
C GLY A 321 18.65 3.24 -7.18
N TYR A 322 18.19 2.92 -5.97
CA TYR A 322 17.45 3.85 -5.14
C TYR A 322 18.38 4.89 -4.47
N PRO A 323 17.85 6.05 -4.04
CA PRO A 323 18.59 6.97 -3.19
C PRO A 323 19.09 6.28 -1.92
N ALA A 324 20.27 6.70 -1.40
CA ALA A 324 20.84 6.15 -0.18
C ALA A 324 19.92 6.38 1.06
N ASP A 325 19.17 7.47 1.06
CA ASP A 325 18.09 7.74 2.03
C ASP A 325 16.78 7.95 1.26
N PRO A 326 16.00 6.88 1.02
CA PRO A 326 14.74 6.99 0.29
C PRO A 326 13.70 7.84 1.02
N VAL A 327 13.74 7.88 2.35
CA VAL A 327 12.78 8.69 3.13
C VAL A 327 13.05 10.18 2.97
N ALA A 328 14.33 10.58 2.93
CA ALA A 328 14.69 11.96 2.67
C ALA A 328 14.33 12.45 1.25
N GLN A 329 14.14 11.52 0.31
CA GLN A 329 13.66 11.83 -1.04
C GLN A 329 12.19 12.26 -1.07
N LEU A 330 11.38 11.87 -0.08
CA LEU A 330 9.95 12.08 -0.05
C LEU A 330 9.60 13.52 0.35
N ILE A 331 8.70 14.16 -0.38
CA ILE A 331 8.17 15.48 0.01
C ILE A 331 7.31 15.36 1.27
N LYS A 332 7.06 16.49 1.94
CA LYS A 332 5.98 16.57 2.91
C LYS A 332 4.65 16.44 2.17
N ASN A 333 3.98 15.32 2.35
CA ASN A 333 2.73 14.98 1.66
C ASN A 333 1.59 14.75 2.67
N ASP A 334 0.39 15.20 2.34
CA ASP A 334 -0.83 15.00 3.12
C ASP A 334 -1.82 14.17 2.30
N LEU A 335 -1.93 12.88 2.64
CA LEU A 335 -2.82 11.94 1.96
C LEU A 335 -4.31 12.26 2.21
N ASN A 336 -4.66 12.83 3.37
CA ASN A 336 -6.03 13.26 3.64
C ASN A 336 -6.41 14.46 2.75
N TRP A 337 -5.49 15.42 2.59
CA TRP A 337 -5.69 16.53 1.66
C TRP A 337 -5.83 16.01 0.23
N ALA A 338 -4.98 15.09 -0.18
CA ALA A 338 -5.04 14.47 -1.51
C ALA A 338 -6.39 13.77 -1.74
N ALA A 339 -6.86 12.97 -0.77
CA ALA A 339 -8.16 12.30 -0.85
C ALA A 339 -9.32 13.29 -0.93
N ALA A 340 -9.35 14.31 -0.04
CA ALA A 340 -10.42 15.29 0.04
C ALA A 340 -10.53 16.21 -1.20
N ASN A 341 -9.42 16.44 -1.91
CA ASN A 341 -9.36 17.30 -3.09
C ASN A 341 -9.36 16.54 -4.41
N ARG A 342 -9.39 15.20 -4.38
CA ARG A 342 -9.21 14.37 -5.60
C ARG A 342 -10.16 14.74 -6.72
N GLU A 343 -11.46 14.78 -6.46
CA GLU A 343 -12.48 15.07 -7.48
C GLU A 343 -12.26 16.47 -8.12
N ARG A 344 -12.02 17.47 -7.29
CA ARG A 344 -11.75 18.84 -7.74
C ARG A 344 -10.50 18.92 -8.61
N ILE A 345 -9.41 18.29 -8.18
CA ILE A 345 -8.14 18.28 -8.91
C ILE A 345 -8.30 17.55 -10.24
N LEU A 346 -8.95 16.38 -10.26
CA LEU A 346 -9.16 15.61 -11.48
C LEU A 346 -10.05 16.36 -12.49
N ASN A 347 -11.11 17.01 -12.03
CA ASN A 347 -11.98 17.83 -12.88
C ASN A 347 -11.25 19.04 -13.47
N GLU A 348 -10.40 19.72 -12.70
CA GLU A 348 -9.60 20.83 -13.18
C GLU A 348 -8.52 20.35 -14.18
N TRP A 349 -7.90 19.22 -13.90
CA TRP A 349 -6.90 18.62 -14.80
C TRP A 349 -7.53 18.25 -16.16
N LEU A 350 -8.69 17.61 -16.16
CA LEU A 350 -9.41 17.27 -17.40
C LEU A 350 -9.69 18.50 -18.26
N LYS A 351 -10.15 19.60 -17.66
CA LYS A 351 -10.40 20.85 -18.40
C LYS A 351 -9.16 21.39 -19.08
N ARG A 352 -7.99 21.25 -18.43
CA ARG A 352 -6.74 21.84 -18.94
C ARG A 352 -6.02 20.95 -19.93
N TYR A 353 -5.99 19.62 -19.72
CA TYR A 353 -4.96 18.78 -20.32
C TYR A 353 -5.47 17.53 -21.05
N ASP A 354 -6.77 17.20 -20.99
CA ASP A 354 -7.30 15.94 -21.53
C ASP A 354 -7.09 15.77 -23.06
N ALA A 355 -6.88 16.85 -23.78
CA ALA A 355 -6.65 16.83 -25.22
C ALA A 355 -5.42 16.00 -25.66
N LYS A 356 -4.45 15.78 -24.76
CA LYS A 356 -3.27 14.91 -25.00
C LYS A 356 -3.39 13.53 -24.34
N SER A 357 -4.56 13.15 -23.81
CA SER A 357 -4.77 11.81 -23.27
C SER A 357 -4.79 10.77 -24.38
N GLU A 358 -4.20 9.60 -24.11
CA GLU A 358 -4.31 8.47 -25.06
C GLU A 358 -5.77 8.04 -25.22
N ALA A 359 -6.09 7.56 -26.43
CA ALA A 359 -7.44 7.02 -26.71
C ALA A 359 -7.74 5.82 -25.79
N LYS A 360 -8.98 5.77 -25.29
CA LYS A 360 -9.46 4.68 -24.44
C LYS A 360 -9.66 3.40 -25.22
#